data_a18d8629e68de6b13d9f0f8aa6fc7ea1
#
_entry.id   a18d8629e68de6b13d9f0f8aa6fc7ea1
#
_cell.length_a   1.000
_cell.length_b   1.000
_cell.length_c   1.000
_cell.angle_alpha   90.00
_cell.angle_beta   90.00
_cell.angle_gamma   90.00
#
_symmetry.space_group_name_H-M   'P 1'
#
loop_
_entity.id
_entity.type
_entity.pdbx_description
1 polymer ?
#
loop_
_entity_poly.entity_id
_entity_poly.type
_entity_poly.pdbx_seq_one_letter_code
_entity_poly.pdbx_strand_id
1 'polypeptide(L)'
;PPGIIVTKTQERVFENIVSTYGTAAPIQTQSFKIEKYEILKPIKFNQKVKKGDVIADLKNRKIIAQFDGVIGKREFSEDLEVSKSSILVNLEDTSSIFCDVDIPEIFVPFIKIGLPVDIKFSGYKNKIYKGEVDSFASRISEDTRALATRIKMNNMSGEILPGSFLEISIKYDVRN
;
A
#
# COMPACT_ATOMS: atom_id res chain seq x y z
N PRO A 1 -46.68 8.43 -41.77
CA PRO A 1 -46.61 7.45 -40.68
C PRO A 1 -45.68 7.96 -39.57
N PRO A 2 -46.13 7.88 -38.33
CA PRO A 2 -45.27 8.31 -37.21
C PRO A 2 -44.03 7.43 -37.17
N GLY A 3 -42.83 8.06 -37.19
CA GLY A 3 -41.59 7.37 -37.07
C GLY A 3 -41.48 6.70 -35.69
N ILE A 4 -41.12 5.41 -35.68
CA ILE A 4 -40.83 4.69 -34.45
C ILE A 4 -39.44 5.11 -34.00
N ILE A 5 -39.34 5.81 -32.86
CA ILE A 5 -38.05 6.09 -32.23
C ILE A 5 -37.63 4.85 -31.47
N VAL A 6 -36.65 4.11 -32.01
CA VAL A 6 -36.06 2.99 -31.33
C VAL A 6 -34.92 3.55 -30.44
N THR A 7 -35.20 3.68 -29.15
CA THR A 7 -34.14 3.99 -28.17
C THR A 7 -33.44 2.69 -27.81
N LYS A 8 -32.13 2.60 -28.11
CA LYS A 8 -31.31 1.51 -27.58
C LYS A 8 -31.30 1.62 -26.06
N THR A 9 -31.89 0.65 -25.40
CA THR A 9 -31.75 0.50 -23.96
C THR A 9 -30.29 0.15 -23.69
N GLN A 10 -29.52 1.10 -23.16
CA GLN A 10 -28.22 0.78 -22.61
C GLN A 10 -28.48 0.04 -21.30
N GLU A 11 -28.02 -1.20 -21.19
CA GLU A 11 -27.92 -1.86 -19.91
C GLU A 11 -26.97 -1.06 -19.07
N ARG A 12 -27.48 -0.29 -18.11
CA ARG A 12 -26.67 0.27 -17.05
C ARG A 12 -26.31 -0.88 -16.14
N VAL A 13 -25.06 -1.32 -16.22
CA VAL A 13 -24.48 -2.19 -15.19
C VAL A 13 -24.39 -1.33 -13.92
N PHE A 14 -25.29 -1.56 -12.97
CA PHE A 14 -25.16 -0.95 -11.66
C PHE A 14 -23.98 -1.62 -10.96
N GLU A 15 -22.86 -0.90 -10.90
CA GLU A 15 -21.70 -1.32 -10.12
C GLU A 15 -22.04 -1.20 -8.64
N ASN A 16 -21.96 -2.31 -7.93
CA ASN A 16 -22.02 -2.31 -6.48
C ASN A 16 -20.63 -1.96 -5.93
N ILE A 17 -20.59 -1.17 -4.89
CA ILE A 17 -19.35 -0.64 -4.32
C ILE A 17 -19.33 -0.93 -2.82
N VAL A 18 -18.22 -1.49 -2.35
CA VAL A 18 -17.86 -1.51 -0.93
C VAL A 18 -16.89 -0.38 -0.68
N SER A 19 -17.25 0.54 0.20
CA SER A 19 -16.40 1.67 0.60
C SER A 19 -15.78 1.41 1.96
N THR A 20 -14.48 1.62 2.06
CA THR A 20 -13.72 1.47 3.30
C THR A 20 -12.48 2.37 3.26
N TYR A 21 -11.69 2.34 4.31
CA TYR A 21 -10.49 3.15 4.46
C TYR A 21 -9.33 2.29 4.91
N GLY A 22 -8.13 2.70 4.60
CA GLY A 22 -6.93 2.04 5.04
C GLY A 22 -5.71 2.94 4.95
N THR A 23 -4.59 2.41 5.37
CA THR A 23 -3.31 3.10 5.35
C THR A 23 -2.39 2.49 4.31
N ALA A 24 -1.75 3.35 3.52
CA ALA A 24 -0.76 2.92 2.52
C ALA A 24 0.46 2.29 3.19
N ALA A 25 0.91 1.16 2.66
CA ALA A 25 2.10 0.45 3.11
C ALA A 25 3.00 0.09 1.93
N PRO A 26 4.33 0.06 2.13
CA PRO A 26 5.24 -0.44 1.10
C PRO A 26 5.05 -1.93 0.89
N ILE A 27 5.42 -2.44 -0.28
CA ILE A 27 5.34 -3.89 -0.55
C ILE A 27 6.44 -4.68 0.17
N GLN A 28 7.59 -4.05 0.43
CA GLN A 28 8.69 -4.62 1.22
C GLN A 28 9.34 -3.54 2.06
N THR A 29 9.79 -3.91 3.25
CA THR A 29 10.55 -3.05 4.15
C THR A 29 11.71 -3.83 4.76
N GLN A 30 12.89 -3.23 4.73
CA GLN A 30 14.06 -3.66 5.49
C GLN A 30 14.37 -2.56 6.50
N SER A 31 14.35 -2.90 7.80
CA SER A 31 14.61 -1.95 8.89
C SER A 31 15.79 -2.38 9.72
N PHE A 32 16.63 -1.44 10.12
CA PHE A 32 17.77 -1.73 10.99
C PHE A 32 18.13 -0.53 11.85
N LYS A 33 18.56 -0.84 13.05
CA LYS A 33 19.06 0.13 14.02
C LYS A 33 20.57 0.24 13.88
N ILE A 34 21.08 1.46 13.78
CA ILE A 34 22.50 1.77 13.67
C ILE A 34 22.89 2.66 14.84
N GLU A 35 23.94 2.30 15.54
CA GLU A 35 24.56 3.17 16.52
C GLU A 35 25.38 4.26 15.79
N LYS A 36 25.21 5.51 16.17
CA LYS A 36 25.88 6.63 15.47
C LYS A 36 27.39 6.51 15.41
N TYR A 37 28.02 5.94 16.46
CA TYR A 37 29.46 5.74 16.50
C TYR A 37 29.97 4.72 15.49
N GLU A 38 29.14 3.82 14.99
CA GLU A 38 29.51 2.81 13.98
C GLU A 38 29.65 3.41 12.57
N ILE A 39 29.08 4.57 12.32
CA ILE A 39 28.96 5.14 10.96
C ILE A 39 30.32 5.65 10.49
N LEU A 40 30.84 5.07 9.41
CA LEU A 40 32.07 5.52 8.75
C LEU A 40 31.82 6.63 7.74
N LYS A 41 30.69 6.57 7.04
CA LYS A 41 30.27 7.55 6.02
C LYS A 41 28.81 7.96 6.26
N PRO A 42 28.47 9.23 6.03
CA PRO A 42 27.09 9.68 6.17
C PRO A 42 26.12 8.84 5.32
N ILE A 43 25.03 8.43 5.93
CA ILE A 43 23.96 7.70 5.23
C ILE A 43 23.16 8.69 4.38
N LYS A 44 22.96 8.34 3.10
CA LYS A 44 22.24 9.19 2.16
C LYS A 44 20.75 8.83 2.16
N PHE A 45 19.95 9.60 2.88
CA PHE A 45 18.50 9.42 2.92
C PHE A 45 17.81 9.93 1.65
N ASN A 46 16.61 9.43 1.41
CA ASN A 46 15.76 9.78 0.25
C ASN A 46 16.38 9.45 -1.10
N GLN A 47 17.31 8.50 -1.14
CA GLN A 47 17.93 8.02 -2.36
C GLN A 47 17.38 6.66 -2.78
N LYS A 48 17.21 6.51 -4.08
CA LYS A 48 16.92 5.21 -4.70
C LYS A 48 18.19 4.38 -4.73
N VAL A 49 18.07 3.13 -4.34
CA VAL A 49 19.14 2.13 -4.40
C VAL A 49 18.64 0.88 -5.09
N LYS A 50 19.56 0.10 -5.62
CA LYS A 50 19.30 -1.21 -6.20
C LYS A 50 19.75 -2.31 -5.25
N LYS A 51 19.13 -3.49 -5.39
CA LYS A 51 19.56 -4.69 -4.68
C LYS A 51 21.08 -4.88 -4.83
N GLY A 52 21.76 -5.08 -3.70
CA GLY A 52 23.21 -5.24 -3.64
C GLY A 52 23.99 -3.95 -3.35
N ASP A 53 23.36 -2.79 -3.45
CA ASP A 53 24.00 -1.52 -3.09
C ASP A 53 24.24 -1.43 -1.58
N VAL A 54 25.32 -0.73 -1.20
CA VAL A 54 25.62 -0.46 0.20
C VAL A 54 24.74 0.67 0.70
N ILE A 55 23.87 0.37 1.67
CA ILE A 55 23.01 1.36 2.32
C ILE A 55 23.81 2.10 3.42
N ALA A 56 24.57 1.35 4.22
CA ALA A 56 25.36 1.90 5.31
C ALA A 56 26.72 1.20 5.40
N ASP A 57 27.78 2.00 5.45
CA ASP A 57 29.13 1.53 5.67
C ASP A 57 29.51 1.81 7.13
N LEU A 58 29.60 0.73 7.90
CA LEU A 58 29.83 0.78 9.33
C LEU A 58 31.20 0.22 9.69
N LYS A 59 31.69 0.53 10.87
CA LYS A 59 33.07 0.10 11.33
C LYS A 59 33.30 -1.40 11.20
N ASN A 60 32.31 -2.23 11.56
CA ASN A 60 32.44 -3.68 11.61
C ASN A 60 31.57 -4.44 10.62
N ARG A 61 30.78 -3.73 9.81
CA ARG A 61 29.83 -4.34 8.86
C ARG A 61 29.38 -3.35 7.80
N LYS A 62 28.89 -3.90 6.70
CA LYS A 62 28.18 -3.13 5.67
C LYS A 62 26.75 -3.62 5.61
N ILE A 63 25.80 -2.70 5.50
CA ILE A 63 24.40 -3.05 5.30
C ILE A 63 24.10 -2.93 3.82
N ILE A 64 23.64 -4.01 3.24
CA ILE A 64 23.39 -4.17 1.81
C ILE A 64 21.89 -4.17 1.55
N ALA A 65 21.47 -3.47 0.49
CA ALA A 65 20.08 -3.47 0.05
C ALA A 65 19.67 -4.87 -0.41
N GLN A 66 18.60 -5.41 0.18
CA GLN A 66 18.05 -6.72 -0.17
C GLN A 66 17.11 -6.67 -1.37
N PHE A 67 16.63 -5.48 -1.72
CA PHE A 67 15.76 -5.22 -2.86
C PHE A 67 15.93 -3.77 -3.32
N ASP A 68 15.41 -3.46 -4.50
CA ASP A 68 15.38 -2.09 -5.01
C ASP A 68 14.39 -1.25 -4.19
N GLY A 69 14.80 -0.08 -3.75
CA GLY A 69 13.93 0.76 -2.93
C GLY A 69 14.52 2.13 -2.63
N VAL A 70 13.93 2.79 -1.65
CA VAL A 70 14.32 4.13 -1.20
C VAL A 70 14.77 4.06 0.26
N ILE A 71 15.90 4.69 0.56
CA ILE A 71 16.43 4.78 1.92
C ILE A 71 15.70 5.89 2.66
N GLY A 72 15.13 5.56 3.83
CA GLY A 72 14.46 6.51 4.70
C GLY A 72 15.01 6.47 6.13
N LYS A 73 14.92 7.61 6.81
CA LYS A 73 15.14 7.71 8.23
C LYS A 73 13.80 7.62 8.95
N ARG A 74 13.73 6.77 9.96
CA ARG A 74 12.56 6.65 10.80
C ARG A 74 12.89 7.09 12.22
N GLU A 75 12.12 8.02 12.76
CA GLU A 75 12.37 8.56 14.10
C GLU A 75 11.83 7.63 15.20
N PHE A 76 10.75 6.87 14.91
CA PHE A 76 10.09 6.00 15.88
C PHE A 76 9.75 4.65 15.26
N SER A 77 9.87 3.60 16.06
CA SER A 77 9.34 2.27 15.77
C SER A 77 8.76 1.68 17.05
N GLU A 78 7.61 1.07 16.96
CA GLU A 78 6.97 0.38 18.10
C GLU A 78 7.83 -0.80 18.60
N ASP A 79 8.64 -1.40 17.71
CA ASP A 79 9.41 -2.61 17.99
C ASP A 79 10.88 -2.35 18.31
N LEU A 80 11.39 -1.11 18.16
CA LEU A 80 12.77 -0.77 18.35
C LEU A 80 12.91 0.51 19.17
N GLU A 81 13.62 0.42 20.29
CA GLU A 81 14.02 1.60 21.06
C GLU A 81 15.06 2.42 20.28
N VAL A 82 14.73 3.67 19.99
CA VAL A 82 15.64 4.63 19.38
C VAL A 82 16.09 5.60 20.44
N SER A 83 17.40 5.59 20.70
CA SER A 83 18.03 6.52 21.64
C SER A 83 18.67 7.70 20.90
N LYS A 84 19.16 8.71 21.65
CA LYS A 84 19.93 9.83 21.08
C LYS A 84 21.23 9.37 20.38
N SER A 85 21.71 8.18 20.71
CA SER A 85 22.95 7.59 20.17
C SER A 85 22.72 6.68 18.96
N SER A 86 21.48 6.41 18.59
CA SER A 86 21.13 5.51 17.50
C SER A 86 20.20 6.15 16.49
N ILE A 87 20.17 5.58 15.28
CA ILE A 87 19.22 5.93 14.23
C ILE A 87 18.56 4.67 13.71
N LEU A 88 17.31 4.81 13.32
CA LEU A 88 16.55 3.77 12.62
C LEU A 88 16.52 4.09 11.12
N VAL A 89 17.02 3.16 10.31
CA VAL A 89 17.08 3.30 8.86
C VAL A 89 16.18 2.26 8.22
N ASN A 90 15.39 2.69 7.25
CA ASN A 90 14.53 1.84 6.45
C ASN A 90 14.96 1.84 5.00
N LEU A 91 14.88 0.68 4.38
CA LEU A 91 14.78 0.55 2.93
C LEU A 91 13.34 0.12 2.61
N GLU A 92 12.65 0.88 1.80
CA GLU A 92 11.25 0.60 1.44
C GLU A 92 11.09 0.50 -0.06
N ASP A 93 10.41 -0.56 -0.52
CA ASP A 93 9.94 -0.66 -1.89
C ASP A 93 8.53 -0.09 -1.98
N THR A 94 8.42 1.10 -2.55
CA THR A 94 7.18 1.85 -2.75
C THR A 94 6.76 1.95 -4.21
N SER A 95 7.34 1.13 -5.08
CA SER A 95 6.97 1.06 -6.51
C SER A 95 5.52 0.61 -6.72
N SER A 96 5.01 -0.17 -5.81
CA SER A 96 3.59 -0.43 -5.59
C SER A 96 3.25 -0.19 -4.13
N ILE A 97 1.97 0.02 -3.85
CA ILE A 97 1.45 0.24 -2.50
C ILE A 97 0.46 -0.86 -2.17
N PHE A 98 0.58 -1.41 -0.98
CA PHE A 98 -0.45 -2.21 -0.34
C PHE A 98 -1.31 -1.34 0.56
N CYS A 99 -2.59 -1.67 0.63
CA CYS A 99 -3.51 -1.11 1.60
C CYS A 99 -4.36 -2.25 2.16
N ASP A 100 -4.19 -2.53 3.44
CA ASP A 100 -4.97 -3.54 4.13
C ASP A 100 -6.25 -2.88 4.67
N VAL A 101 -7.37 -3.48 4.35
CA VAL A 101 -8.70 -3.00 4.72
C VAL A 101 -9.53 -4.14 5.30
N ASP A 102 -10.50 -3.78 6.12
CA ASP A 102 -11.45 -4.73 6.70
C ASP A 102 -12.78 -4.66 5.96
N ILE A 103 -13.18 -5.78 5.36
CA ILE A 103 -14.44 -5.89 4.62
C ILE A 103 -15.49 -6.56 5.49
N PRO A 104 -16.65 -5.91 5.75
CA PRO A 104 -17.73 -6.51 6.54
C PRO A 104 -18.18 -7.86 5.97
N GLU A 105 -18.48 -8.79 6.85
CA GLU A 105 -18.85 -10.17 6.51
C GLU A 105 -19.96 -10.26 5.46
N ILE A 106 -20.90 -9.34 5.48
CA ILE A 106 -22.02 -9.30 4.52
C ILE A 106 -21.56 -9.21 3.06
N PHE A 107 -20.37 -8.63 2.78
CA PHE A 107 -19.82 -8.48 1.43
C PHE A 107 -18.88 -9.60 1.01
N VAL A 108 -18.50 -10.49 1.94
CA VAL A 108 -17.52 -11.54 1.68
C VAL A 108 -17.85 -12.43 0.47
N PRO A 109 -19.13 -12.81 0.22
CA PRO A 109 -19.45 -13.63 -0.95
C PRO A 109 -19.12 -12.98 -2.30
N PHE A 110 -18.96 -11.67 -2.34
CA PHE A 110 -18.71 -10.90 -3.56
C PHE A 110 -17.25 -10.54 -3.75
N ILE A 111 -16.41 -10.75 -2.75
CA ILE A 111 -14.99 -10.37 -2.81
C ILE A 111 -14.20 -11.46 -3.53
N LYS A 112 -13.49 -11.04 -4.59
CA LYS A 112 -12.66 -11.91 -5.43
C LYS A 112 -11.33 -11.23 -5.72
N ILE A 113 -10.27 -12.02 -5.88
CA ILE A 113 -8.97 -11.54 -6.34
C ILE A 113 -9.13 -10.91 -7.72
N GLY A 114 -8.50 -9.75 -7.93
CA GLY A 114 -8.52 -9.03 -9.19
C GLY A 114 -9.69 -8.06 -9.37
N LEU A 115 -10.61 -7.94 -8.41
CA LEU A 115 -11.67 -6.94 -8.48
C LEU A 115 -11.08 -5.53 -8.59
N PRO A 116 -11.64 -4.68 -9.48
CA PRO A 116 -11.17 -3.30 -9.62
C PRO A 116 -11.46 -2.48 -8.37
N VAL A 117 -10.51 -1.64 -8.02
CA VAL A 117 -10.59 -0.76 -6.85
C VAL A 117 -10.27 0.66 -7.26
N ASP A 118 -11.12 1.61 -6.88
CA ASP A 118 -10.82 3.03 -6.95
C ASP A 118 -10.26 3.50 -5.61
N ILE A 119 -9.19 4.26 -5.67
CA ILE A 119 -8.44 4.72 -4.51
C ILE A 119 -8.33 6.24 -4.56
N LYS A 120 -8.75 6.89 -3.49
CA LYS A 120 -8.61 8.34 -3.30
C LYS A 120 -7.64 8.61 -2.17
N PHE A 121 -6.76 9.56 -2.41
CA PHE A 121 -5.77 10.04 -1.47
C PHE A 121 -6.00 11.53 -1.21
N SER A 122 -6.06 11.93 0.05
CA SER A 122 -6.40 13.30 0.45
C SER A 122 -5.41 14.36 -0.06
N GLY A 123 -4.16 13.98 -0.33
CA GLY A 123 -3.15 14.88 -0.90
C GLY A 123 -3.45 15.33 -2.34
N TYR A 124 -4.25 14.57 -3.07
CA TYR A 124 -4.63 14.85 -4.47
C TYR A 124 -6.15 14.67 -4.63
N LYS A 125 -6.91 15.66 -4.22
CA LYS A 125 -8.37 15.61 -4.02
C LYS A 125 -9.19 15.19 -5.25
N ASN A 126 -8.73 15.50 -6.46
CA ASN A 126 -9.48 15.23 -7.69
C ASN A 126 -8.91 14.06 -8.49
N LYS A 127 -7.95 13.32 -7.92
CA LYS A 127 -7.31 12.21 -8.58
C LYS A 127 -7.80 10.88 -8.04
N ILE A 128 -8.17 9.98 -8.94
CA ILE A 128 -8.54 8.61 -8.62
C ILE A 128 -7.42 7.70 -9.12
N TYR A 129 -6.86 6.91 -8.20
CA TYR A 129 -5.90 5.88 -8.53
C TYR A 129 -6.64 4.55 -8.72
N LYS A 130 -6.12 3.72 -9.61
CA LYS A 130 -6.69 2.40 -9.88
C LYS A 130 -5.83 1.33 -9.23
N GLY A 131 -6.49 0.41 -8.58
CA GLY A 131 -5.89 -0.75 -7.95
C GLY A 131 -6.75 -1.98 -8.13
N GLU A 132 -6.39 -3.03 -7.43
CA GLU A 132 -7.11 -4.30 -7.45
C GLU A 132 -7.06 -4.99 -6.09
N VAL A 133 -7.98 -5.91 -5.87
CA VAL A 133 -7.90 -6.84 -4.73
C VAL A 133 -6.77 -7.82 -5.01
N ASP A 134 -5.72 -7.78 -4.19
CA ASP A 134 -4.54 -8.64 -4.31
C ASP A 134 -4.76 -9.98 -3.63
N SER A 135 -5.24 -9.93 -2.41
CA SER A 135 -5.45 -11.11 -1.58
C SER A 135 -6.39 -10.82 -0.42
N PHE A 136 -6.82 -11.85 0.27
CA PHE A 136 -7.61 -11.73 1.49
C PHE A 136 -7.32 -12.89 2.43
N ALA A 137 -7.64 -12.70 3.70
CA ALA A 137 -7.44 -13.71 4.73
C ALA A 137 -8.30 -14.96 4.47
N SER A 138 -7.85 -16.10 4.96
CA SER A 138 -8.57 -17.36 4.84
C SER A 138 -9.73 -17.50 5.84
N ARG A 139 -9.85 -16.57 6.78
CA ARG A 139 -10.84 -16.58 7.85
C ARG A 139 -11.36 -15.18 8.14
N ILE A 140 -12.63 -15.10 8.52
CA ILE A 140 -13.22 -13.88 9.05
C ILE A 140 -12.77 -13.71 10.51
N SER A 141 -12.37 -12.50 10.88
CA SER A 141 -12.08 -12.18 12.28
C SER A 141 -13.35 -12.22 13.13
N GLU A 142 -13.35 -13.04 14.17
CA GLU A 142 -14.48 -13.13 15.09
C GLU A 142 -14.66 -11.85 15.90
N ASP A 143 -13.58 -11.10 16.15
CA ASP A 143 -13.62 -9.85 16.92
C ASP A 143 -14.25 -8.71 16.11
N THR A 144 -13.86 -8.55 14.86
CA THR A 144 -14.28 -7.43 13.99
C THR A 144 -15.44 -7.79 13.08
N ARG A 145 -15.75 -9.09 12.91
CA ARG A 145 -16.73 -9.59 11.92
C ARG A 145 -16.42 -9.11 10.49
N ALA A 146 -15.13 -9.05 10.18
CA ALA A 146 -14.63 -8.56 8.92
C ALA A 146 -13.58 -9.50 8.32
N LEU A 147 -13.45 -9.44 6.99
CA LEU A 147 -12.41 -10.13 6.23
C LEU A 147 -11.28 -9.16 5.95
N ALA A 148 -10.09 -9.44 6.48
CA ALA A 148 -8.90 -8.68 6.16
C ALA A 148 -8.55 -8.88 4.68
N THR A 149 -8.50 -7.79 3.93
CA THR A 149 -8.34 -7.79 2.47
C THR A 149 -7.21 -6.86 2.09
N ARG A 150 -6.34 -7.30 1.20
CA ARG A 150 -5.21 -6.51 0.73
C ARG A 150 -5.49 -5.96 -0.65
N ILE A 151 -5.38 -4.65 -0.77
CA ILE A 151 -5.47 -3.91 -2.03
C ILE A 151 -4.04 -3.59 -2.47
N LYS A 152 -3.80 -3.70 -3.77
CA LYS A 152 -2.53 -3.33 -4.40
C LYS A 152 -2.76 -2.30 -5.48
N MET A 153 -1.91 -1.29 -5.53
CA MET A 153 -1.90 -0.29 -6.60
C MET A 153 -0.48 0.01 -7.06
N ASN A 154 -0.34 0.35 -8.34
CA ASN A 154 0.92 0.86 -8.88
C ASN A 154 1.20 2.25 -8.33
N ASN A 155 2.43 2.51 -7.92
CA ASN A 155 2.89 3.79 -7.37
C ASN A 155 4.23 4.24 -8.02
N MET A 156 4.42 3.95 -9.30
CA MET A 156 5.66 4.29 -10.00
C MET A 156 5.96 5.79 -10.02
N SER A 157 4.93 6.63 -9.93
CA SER A 157 5.08 8.09 -9.77
C SER A 157 5.62 8.50 -8.41
N GLY A 158 5.50 7.65 -7.39
CA GLY A 158 5.90 7.95 -6.02
C GLY A 158 5.00 8.96 -5.30
N GLU A 159 3.81 9.25 -5.84
CA GLU A 159 2.90 10.26 -5.28
C GLU A 159 2.33 9.86 -3.92
N ILE A 160 2.13 8.57 -3.68
CA ILE A 160 1.59 8.07 -2.42
C ILE A 160 2.74 7.58 -1.53
N LEU A 161 2.86 8.19 -0.37
CA LEU A 161 3.83 7.79 0.63
C LEU A 161 3.25 6.74 1.58
N PRO A 162 4.05 5.78 2.06
CA PRO A 162 3.65 4.92 3.17
C PRO A 162 3.14 5.74 4.36
N GLY A 163 2.10 5.26 5.01
CA GLY A 163 1.43 5.98 6.09
C GLY A 163 0.28 6.88 5.64
N SER A 164 0.12 7.12 4.34
CA SER A 164 -0.99 7.91 3.80
C SER A 164 -2.33 7.23 4.04
N PHE A 165 -3.33 8.04 4.36
CA PHE A 165 -4.71 7.58 4.51
C PHE A 165 -5.39 7.48 3.14
N LEU A 166 -5.98 6.33 2.86
CA LEU A 166 -6.60 6.03 1.57
C LEU A 166 -8.08 5.69 1.73
N GLU A 167 -8.89 6.26 0.86
CA GLU A 167 -10.29 5.88 0.69
C GLU A 167 -10.39 4.83 -0.42
N ILE A 168 -10.96 3.68 -0.09
CA ILE A 168 -11.00 2.49 -0.93
C ILE A 168 -12.44 2.21 -1.36
N SER A 169 -12.66 2.07 -2.66
CA SER A 169 -13.95 1.68 -3.24
C SER A 169 -13.75 0.43 -4.10
N ILE A 170 -14.17 -0.72 -3.58
CA ILE A 170 -14.09 -1.99 -4.31
C ILE A 170 -15.37 -2.18 -5.12
N LYS A 171 -15.22 -2.38 -6.42
CA LYS A 171 -16.31 -2.62 -7.33
C LYS A 171 -16.57 -4.11 -7.48
N TYR A 172 -17.79 -4.55 -7.18
CA TYR A 172 -18.15 -5.96 -7.28
C TYR A 172 -19.43 -6.17 -8.09
N ASP A 173 -19.58 -7.38 -8.61
CA ASP A 173 -20.79 -7.79 -9.33
C ASP A 173 -21.56 -8.82 -8.50
N VAL A 174 -22.88 -8.65 -8.44
CA VAL A 174 -23.79 -9.58 -7.76
C VAL A 174 -24.20 -10.71 -8.68
N ARG A 175 -23.99 -10.57 -10.00
CA ARG A 175 -24.31 -11.58 -11.00
C ARG A 175 -23.15 -12.57 -11.12
N ASN A 176 -23.41 -13.81 -10.75
CA ASN A 176 -22.58 -14.98 -11.11
C ASN A 176 -23.31 -15.79 -12.18
#